data_7b2cc424b39c870a9be0ab398b4d5a56
#
_entry.id   7b2cc424b39c870a9be0ab398b4d5a56
#
_cell.length_a   1.000
_cell.length_b   1.000
_cell.length_c   1.000
_cell.angle_alpha   90.00
_cell.angle_beta   90.00
_cell.angle_gamma   90.00
#
_symmetry.space_group_name_H-M   'P 1'
#
loop_
_entity.id
_entity.type
_entity.pdbx_description
1 polymer ?
#
loop_
_entity_poly.entity_id
_entity_poly.type
_entity_poly.pdbx_seq_one_letter_code
_entity_poly.pdbx_strand_id
1 'polypeptide(L)'
;MDRLRQLPREKRKAVMHAAMEVFAQSDYKRASTEEIARKAGISKGLLFYYFKNKQTLYLYLARYLQSFIEQNMKMEQMAGITDFFELLDHGMEEKLAILRKLPWALEFSVRMYYTAERDIGPALQKYQVRVLEELWERYFTGVNLEKFRPGVQPRQVLDMLVYLTDGYIHRRRMEQKPLELEELVREYMVWRGILRSYAYKEEYQ
;
A
#
# COMPACT_ATOMS: atom_id res chain seq x y z
N MET A 1 13.30 3.94 -18.97
CA MET A 1 12.10 4.60 -18.41
C MET A 1 11.49 5.68 -19.32
N ASP A 2 12.22 6.23 -20.27
CA ASP A 2 11.69 7.27 -21.18
C ASP A 2 10.58 6.84 -22.14
N ARG A 3 10.58 5.57 -22.56
CA ARG A 3 9.58 5.07 -23.54
C ARG A 3 8.14 5.13 -23.05
N LEU A 4 7.91 4.90 -21.75
CA LEU A 4 6.57 4.96 -21.15
C LEU A 4 5.96 6.38 -21.14
N ARG A 5 6.80 7.41 -21.09
CA ARG A 5 6.34 8.80 -21.19
C ARG A 5 5.81 9.13 -22.58
N GLN A 6 6.22 8.37 -23.61
CA GLN A 6 5.74 8.50 -24.98
C GLN A 6 4.34 7.91 -25.17
N LEU A 7 3.88 7.03 -24.25
CA LEU A 7 2.51 6.49 -24.30
C LEU A 7 1.52 7.59 -23.90
N PRO A 8 0.49 7.85 -24.69
CA PRO A 8 -0.57 8.80 -24.33
C PRO A 8 -1.11 8.50 -22.92
N ARG A 9 -1.39 9.54 -22.16
CA ARG A 9 -1.79 9.45 -20.74
C ARG A 9 -2.92 8.45 -20.52
N GLU A 10 -3.95 8.47 -21.35
CA GLU A 10 -5.12 7.58 -21.25
C GLU A 10 -4.73 6.11 -21.52
N LYS A 11 -3.88 5.85 -22.51
CA LYS A 11 -3.39 4.48 -22.76
C LYS A 11 -2.52 3.96 -21.64
N ARG A 12 -1.65 4.82 -21.08
CA ARG A 12 -0.84 4.45 -19.91
C ARG A 12 -1.72 4.09 -18.70
N LYS A 13 -2.75 4.89 -18.45
CA LYS A 13 -3.73 4.63 -17.39
C LYS A 13 -4.47 3.31 -17.63
N ALA A 14 -4.93 3.05 -18.86
CA ALA A 14 -5.57 1.79 -19.23
C ALA A 14 -4.66 0.57 -18.99
N VAL A 15 -3.37 0.67 -19.35
CA VAL A 15 -2.40 -0.41 -19.08
C VAL A 15 -2.21 -0.63 -17.59
N MET A 16 -2.11 0.44 -16.78
CA MET A 16 -1.95 0.30 -15.33
C MET A 16 -3.18 -0.33 -14.68
N HIS A 17 -4.39 0.07 -15.07
CA HIS A 17 -5.62 -0.51 -14.55
C HIS A 17 -5.76 -1.99 -14.95
N ALA A 18 -5.53 -2.32 -16.22
CA ALA A 18 -5.57 -3.71 -16.69
C ALA A 18 -4.52 -4.60 -16.00
N ALA A 19 -3.30 -4.08 -15.83
CA ALA A 19 -2.24 -4.80 -15.11
C ALA A 19 -2.59 -5.01 -13.65
N MET A 20 -3.13 -3.99 -12.97
CA MET A 20 -3.54 -4.08 -11.57
C MET A 20 -4.64 -5.13 -11.39
N GLU A 21 -5.64 -5.13 -12.24
CA GLU A 21 -6.72 -6.13 -12.22
C GLU A 21 -6.19 -7.55 -12.40
N VAL A 22 -5.40 -7.81 -13.44
CA VAL A 22 -4.88 -9.16 -13.71
C VAL A 22 -3.94 -9.65 -12.63
N PHE A 23 -3.07 -8.79 -12.09
CA PHE A 23 -2.19 -9.16 -10.99
C PHE A 23 -2.91 -9.24 -9.64
N ALA A 24 -4.05 -8.59 -9.46
CA ALA A 24 -4.90 -8.75 -8.30
C ALA A 24 -5.67 -10.08 -8.31
N GLN A 25 -6.05 -10.56 -9.49
CA GLN A 25 -6.84 -11.81 -9.65
C GLN A 25 -5.97 -13.07 -9.71
N SER A 26 -4.67 -12.95 -10.02
CA SER A 26 -3.76 -14.07 -10.22
C SER A 26 -2.41 -13.85 -9.53
N ASP A 27 -1.76 -14.94 -9.11
CA ASP A 27 -0.37 -14.88 -8.68
C ASP A 27 0.53 -14.38 -9.81
N TYR A 28 1.66 -13.78 -9.46
CA TYR A 28 2.59 -13.21 -10.43
C TYR A 28 2.94 -14.19 -11.55
N LYS A 29 3.22 -15.47 -11.24
CA LYS A 29 3.56 -16.48 -12.27
C LYS A 29 2.44 -16.74 -13.25
N ARG A 30 1.21 -16.86 -12.77
CA ARG A 30 0.03 -17.20 -13.57
C ARG A 30 -0.55 -16.01 -14.32
N ALA A 31 -0.29 -14.79 -13.86
CA ALA A 31 -0.79 -13.58 -14.50
C ALA A 31 -0.37 -13.48 -15.98
N SER A 32 -1.35 -13.35 -16.86
CA SER A 32 -1.15 -13.31 -18.31
C SER A 32 -0.90 -11.90 -18.82
N THR A 33 0.29 -11.66 -19.37
CA THR A 33 0.60 -10.39 -20.04
C THR A 33 -0.19 -10.17 -21.32
N GLU A 34 -0.69 -11.25 -21.93
CA GLU A 34 -1.57 -11.20 -23.10
C GLU A 34 -2.95 -10.65 -22.71
N GLU A 35 -3.48 -11.14 -21.59
CA GLU A 35 -4.72 -10.61 -21.03
C GLU A 35 -4.60 -9.14 -20.62
N ILE A 36 -3.48 -8.75 -20.01
CA ILE A 36 -3.20 -7.35 -19.70
C ILE A 36 -3.24 -6.49 -20.96
N ALA A 37 -2.55 -6.91 -22.02
CA ALA A 37 -2.52 -6.18 -23.28
C ALA A 37 -3.93 -6.08 -23.91
N ARG A 38 -4.68 -7.18 -23.93
CA ARG A 38 -6.06 -7.23 -24.44
C ARG A 38 -6.98 -6.27 -23.68
N LYS A 39 -6.96 -6.31 -22.32
CA LYS A 39 -7.78 -5.43 -21.48
C LYS A 39 -7.39 -3.95 -21.65
N ALA A 40 -6.10 -3.67 -21.86
CA ALA A 40 -5.60 -2.32 -22.09
C ALA A 40 -5.83 -1.77 -23.51
N GLY A 41 -6.36 -2.60 -24.43
CA GLY A 41 -6.59 -2.20 -25.82
C GLY A 41 -5.29 -1.97 -26.61
N ILE A 42 -4.22 -2.73 -26.31
CA ILE A 42 -2.93 -2.65 -27.01
C ILE A 42 -2.45 -4.05 -27.42
N SER A 43 -1.51 -4.13 -28.37
CA SER A 43 -0.88 -5.40 -28.70
C SER A 43 0.12 -5.85 -27.61
N LYS A 44 0.32 -7.17 -27.47
CA LYS A 44 1.35 -7.73 -26.59
C LYS A 44 2.75 -7.23 -26.93
N GLY A 45 3.04 -7.07 -28.24
CA GLY A 45 4.32 -6.49 -28.69
C GLY A 45 4.51 -5.07 -28.19
N LEU A 46 3.46 -4.25 -28.24
CA LEU A 46 3.51 -2.88 -27.72
C LEU A 46 3.69 -2.85 -26.18
N LEU A 47 3.06 -3.75 -25.45
CA LEU A 47 3.27 -3.89 -24.01
C LEU A 47 4.74 -4.15 -23.70
N PHE A 48 5.37 -5.12 -24.38
CA PHE A 48 6.78 -5.45 -24.16
C PHE A 48 7.76 -4.43 -24.74
N TYR A 49 7.36 -3.66 -25.72
CA TYR A 49 8.14 -2.52 -26.17
C TYR A 49 8.35 -1.50 -25.03
N TYR A 50 7.30 -1.26 -24.21
CA TYR A 50 7.39 -0.34 -23.07
C TYR A 50 8.03 -0.96 -21.83
N PHE A 51 7.68 -2.20 -21.49
CA PHE A 51 8.04 -2.81 -20.22
C PHE A 51 9.13 -3.88 -20.29
N LYS A 52 9.60 -4.23 -21.48
CA LYS A 52 10.60 -5.30 -21.75
C LYS A 52 10.13 -6.71 -21.32
N ASN A 53 9.64 -6.87 -20.10
CA ASN A 53 9.18 -8.14 -19.53
C ASN A 53 8.12 -7.92 -18.43
N LYS A 54 7.51 -9.02 -17.97
CA LYS A 54 6.50 -9.03 -16.91
C LYS A 54 7.02 -8.48 -15.58
N GLN A 55 8.26 -8.77 -15.24
CA GLN A 55 8.91 -8.27 -14.02
C GLN A 55 8.98 -6.74 -14.01
N THR A 56 9.45 -6.14 -15.09
CA THR A 56 9.54 -4.68 -15.20
C THR A 56 8.15 -4.02 -15.13
N LEU A 57 7.13 -4.63 -15.75
CA LEU A 57 5.74 -4.18 -15.65
C LEU A 57 5.24 -4.22 -14.20
N TYR A 58 5.47 -5.34 -13.51
CA TYR A 58 5.02 -5.52 -12.12
C TYR A 58 5.66 -4.51 -11.16
N LEU A 59 6.97 -4.37 -11.23
CA LEU A 59 7.72 -3.40 -10.41
C LEU A 59 7.36 -1.94 -10.74
N TYR A 60 7.04 -1.67 -12.00
CA TYR A 60 6.53 -0.36 -12.39
C TYR A 60 5.14 -0.10 -11.82
N LEU A 61 4.25 -1.10 -11.86
CA LEU A 61 2.92 -0.99 -11.30
C LEU A 61 2.94 -0.74 -9.78
N ALA A 62 3.85 -1.40 -9.06
CA ALA A 62 4.05 -1.14 -7.64
C ALA A 62 4.40 0.33 -7.35
N ARG A 63 5.35 0.89 -8.12
CA ARG A 63 5.73 2.31 -8.01
C ARG A 63 4.60 3.25 -8.46
N TYR A 64 3.86 2.87 -9.50
CA TYR A 64 2.71 3.66 -9.97
C TYR A 64 1.65 3.79 -8.88
N LEU A 65 1.30 2.69 -8.22
CA LEU A 65 0.34 2.69 -7.12
C LEU A 65 0.81 3.57 -5.96
N GLN A 66 2.07 3.43 -5.55
CA GLN A 66 2.65 4.27 -4.50
C GLN A 66 2.62 5.75 -4.87
N SER A 67 3.09 6.10 -6.07
CA SER A 67 3.06 7.49 -6.54
C SER A 67 1.64 8.03 -6.67
N PHE A 68 0.67 7.18 -7.03
CA PHE A 68 -0.73 7.57 -7.08
C PHE A 68 -1.27 7.88 -5.67
N ILE A 69 -0.95 7.06 -4.68
CA ILE A 69 -1.32 7.30 -3.28
C ILE A 69 -0.70 8.61 -2.81
N GLU A 70 0.61 8.79 -2.95
CA GLU A 70 1.33 10.00 -2.52
C GLU A 70 0.78 11.28 -3.15
N GLN A 71 0.50 11.27 -4.45
CA GLN A 71 -0.03 12.44 -5.16
C GLN A 71 -1.47 12.80 -4.81
N ASN A 72 -2.23 11.85 -4.28
CA ASN A 72 -3.63 12.05 -3.91
C ASN A 72 -3.85 12.19 -2.40
N MET A 73 -2.82 11.93 -1.58
CA MET A 73 -2.87 12.23 -0.14
C MET A 73 -2.81 13.75 0.06
N LYS A 74 -3.71 14.25 0.90
CA LYS A 74 -3.76 15.68 1.24
C LYS A 74 -2.77 16.00 2.35
N MET A 75 -1.50 16.06 1.97
CA MET A 75 -0.38 16.28 2.88
C MET A 75 -0.51 17.53 3.75
N GLU A 76 -1.09 18.61 3.19
CA GLU A 76 -1.30 19.87 3.91
C GLU A 76 -2.21 19.70 5.11
N GLN A 77 -3.16 18.76 5.06
CA GLN A 77 -4.08 18.48 6.17
C GLN A 77 -3.42 17.67 7.29
N MET A 78 -2.32 17.00 7.02
CA MET A 78 -1.51 16.30 8.03
C MET A 78 -0.47 17.20 8.68
N ALA A 79 -0.12 18.32 8.04
CA ALA A 79 0.82 19.28 8.58
C ALA A 79 0.23 19.95 9.82
N GLY A 80 0.90 19.79 10.97
CA GLY A 80 0.46 20.34 12.25
C GLY A 80 -0.26 19.36 13.16
N ILE A 81 -0.62 18.17 12.70
CA ILE A 81 -1.11 17.09 13.59
C ILE A 81 0.10 16.56 14.38
N THR A 82 0.09 16.76 15.68
CA THR A 82 1.16 16.27 16.58
C THR A 82 0.73 15.06 17.42
N ASP A 83 -0.58 14.75 17.47
CA ASP A 83 -1.07 13.53 18.08
C ASP A 83 -0.82 12.33 17.19
N PHE A 84 -0.14 11.32 17.72
CA PHE A 84 0.26 10.13 16.97
C PHE A 84 -0.94 9.34 16.44
N PHE A 85 -1.96 9.12 17.27
CA PHE A 85 -3.12 8.33 16.86
C PHE A 85 -4.05 9.10 15.93
N GLU A 86 -4.19 10.41 16.11
CA GLU A 86 -4.91 11.28 15.17
C GLU A 86 -4.22 11.31 13.81
N LEU A 87 -2.90 11.36 13.79
CA LEU A 87 -2.11 11.28 12.56
C LEU A 87 -2.30 9.94 11.83
N LEU A 88 -2.33 8.82 12.57
CA LEU A 88 -2.63 7.50 12.03
C LEU A 88 -4.03 7.39 11.45
N ASP A 89 -5.03 7.91 12.18
CA ASP A 89 -6.43 7.89 11.75
C ASP A 89 -6.60 8.70 10.47
N HIS A 90 -6.05 9.90 10.42
CA HIS A 90 -6.11 10.74 9.23
C HIS A 90 -5.42 10.09 8.02
N GLY A 91 -4.22 9.54 8.21
CA GLY A 91 -3.49 8.80 7.18
C GLY A 91 -4.24 7.58 6.67
N MET A 92 -4.93 6.86 7.57
CA MET A 92 -5.77 5.72 7.21
C MET A 92 -6.99 6.17 6.38
N GLU A 93 -7.72 7.18 6.81
CA GLU A 93 -8.89 7.72 6.09
C GLU A 93 -8.54 8.18 4.68
N GLU A 94 -7.45 8.95 4.52
CA GLU A 94 -6.97 9.40 3.22
C GLU A 94 -6.59 8.22 2.32
N LYS A 95 -5.86 7.23 2.85
CA LYS A 95 -5.49 6.03 2.11
C LYS A 95 -6.71 5.23 1.66
N LEU A 96 -7.71 5.07 2.53
CA LEU A 96 -8.96 4.39 2.20
C LEU A 96 -9.73 5.11 1.09
N ALA A 97 -9.83 6.45 1.17
CA ALA A 97 -10.48 7.26 0.15
C ALA A 97 -9.80 7.11 -1.23
N ILE A 98 -8.48 6.95 -1.25
CA ILE A 98 -7.71 6.72 -2.47
C ILE A 98 -7.93 5.30 -3.01
N LEU A 99 -7.87 4.28 -2.14
CA LEU A 99 -8.05 2.87 -2.53
C LEU A 99 -9.45 2.61 -3.10
N ARG A 100 -10.49 3.26 -2.56
CA ARG A 100 -11.86 3.18 -3.11
C ARG A 100 -11.99 3.70 -4.54
N LYS A 101 -11.08 4.59 -4.97
CA LYS A 101 -11.05 5.12 -6.35
C LYS A 101 -10.30 4.22 -7.34
N LEU A 102 -9.55 3.25 -6.83
CA LEU A 102 -8.74 2.33 -7.63
C LEU A 102 -9.22 0.90 -7.39
N PRO A 103 -10.13 0.37 -8.22
CA PRO A 103 -10.48 -1.04 -8.17
C PRO A 103 -9.20 -1.90 -8.24
N TRP A 104 -9.18 -3.00 -7.49
CA TRP A 104 -8.06 -3.94 -7.40
C TRP A 104 -6.79 -3.46 -6.67
N ALA A 105 -6.71 -2.17 -6.29
CA ALA A 105 -5.50 -1.65 -5.64
C ALA A 105 -5.19 -2.35 -4.31
N LEU A 106 -6.21 -2.61 -3.50
CA LEU A 106 -6.05 -3.31 -2.23
C LEU A 106 -5.55 -4.74 -2.44
N GLU A 107 -6.24 -5.52 -3.30
CA GLU A 107 -5.86 -6.91 -3.56
C GLU A 107 -4.48 -7.02 -4.23
N PHE A 108 -4.17 -6.12 -5.17
CA PHE A 108 -2.84 -6.04 -5.76
C PHE A 108 -1.77 -5.73 -4.70
N SER A 109 -2.03 -4.76 -3.78
CA SER A 109 -1.10 -4.41 -2.70
C SER A 109 -0.81 -5.61 -1.79
N VAL A 110 -1.85 -6.36 -1.42
CA VAL A 110 -1.72 -7.55 -0.59
C VAL A 110 -0.91 -8.63 -1.31
N ARG A 111 -1.21 -8.92 -2.58
CA ARG A 111 -0.45 -9.91 -3.36
C ARG A 111 1.00 -9.49 -3.57
N MET A 112 1.23 -8.21 -3.78
CA MET A 112 2.57 -7.65 -3.89
C MET A 112 3.36 -7.84 -2.58
N TYR A 113 2.73 -7.59 -1.43
CA TYR A 113 3.36 -7.69 -0.13
C TYR A 113 3.79 -9.13 0.19
N TYR A 114 2.95 -10.11 -0.11
CA TYR A 114 3.21 -11.52 0.19
C TYR A 114 3.91 -12.31 -0.93
N THR A 115 4.36 -11.65 -1.98
CA THR A 115 5.03 -12.37 -3.06
C THR A 115 6.41 -12.86 -2.65
N ALA A 116 6.62 -14.18 -2.71
CA ALA A 116 7.91 -14.84 -2.45
C ALA A 116 8.67 -15.19 -3.74
N GLU A 117 8.22 -14.68 -4.88
CA GLU A 117 8.83 -15.00 -6.18
C GLU A 117 10.26 -14.50 -6.29
N ARG A 118 11.20 -15.40 -6.64
CA ARG A 118 12.64 -15.09 -6.72
C ARG A 118 12.95 -13.86 -7.58
N ASP A 119 12.20 -13.69 -8.66
CA ASP A 119 12.45 -12.63 -9.63
C ASP A 119 12.07 -11.24 -9.13
N ILE A 120 11.10 -11.14 -8.23
CA ILE A 120 10.54 -9.84 -7.80
C ILE A 120 10.57 -9.63 -6.28
N GLY A 121 10.53 -10.72 -5.50
CA GLY A 121 10.45 -10.66 -4.03
C GLY A 121 11.52 -9.79 -3.38
N PRO A 122 12.83 -10.00 -3.65
CA PRO A 122 13.88 -9.19 -3.04
C PRO A 122 13.80 -7.70 -3.37
N ALA A 123 13.40 -7.36 -4.61
CA ALA A 123 13.23 -5.97 -5.03
C ALA A 123 12.03 -5.31 -4.34
N LEU A 124 10.96 -6.07 -4.12
CA LEU A 124 9.75 -5.59 -3.43
C LEU A 124 9.99 -5.44 -1.94
N GLN A 125 10.66 -6.38 -1.28
CA GLN A 125 11.02 -6.27 0.13
C GLN A 125 11.85 -5.01 0.40
N LYS A 126 12.91 -4.80 -0.37
CA LYS A 126 13.73 -3.59 -0.26
C LYS A 126 12.91 -2.31 -0.47
N TYR A 127 11.96 -2.37 -1.39
CA TYR A 127 11.07 -1.26 -1.67
C TYR A 127 10.12 -0.99 -0.48
N GLN A 128 9.51 -2.03 0.10
CA GLN A 128 8.58 -1.93 1.23
C GLN A 128 9.25 -1.35 2.48
N VAL A 129 10.44 -1.85 2.83
CA VAL A 129 11.23 -1.32 3.96
C VAL A 129 11.49 0.17 3.77
N ARG A 130 11.93 0.57 2.57
CA ARG A 130 12.19 1.99 2.29
C ARG A 130 10.94 2.85 2.39
N VAL A 131 9.81 2.38 1.89
CA VAL A 131 8.52 3.12 1.96
C VAL A 131 8.11 3.35 3.42
N LEU A 132 8.27 2.36 4.30
CA LEU A 132 7.97 2.51 5.72
C LEU A 132 8.91 3.52 6.42
N GLU A 133 10.20 3.52 6.08
CA GLU A 133 11.16 4.49 6.61
C GLU A 133 10.84 5.91 6.13
N GLU A 134 10.62 6.11 4.82
CA GLU A 134 10.25 7.40 4.24
C GLU A 134 8.94 7.94 4.84
N LEU A 135 7.98 7.05 5.13
CA LEU A 135 6.70 7.38 5.76
C LEU A 135 6.90 7.82 7.21
N TRP A 136 7.74 7.10 7.97
CA TRP A 136 8.11 7.48 9.33
C TRP A 136 8.77 8.86 9.38
N GLU A 137 9.82 9.07 8.59
CA GLU A 137 10.58 10.32 8.57
C GLU A 137 9.69 11.51 8.18
N ARG A 138 8.76 11.30 7.26
CA ARG A 138 7.92 12.36 6.73
C ARG A 138 6.79 12.78 7.67
N TYR A 139 6.20 11.84 8.39
CA TYR A 139 4.94 12.08 9.12
C TYR A 139 5.07 12.02 10.64
N PHE A 140 5.99 11.22 11.16
CA PHE A 140 6.00 10.91 12.58
C PHE A 140 7.11 11.58 13.40
N THR A 141 8.02 12.31 12.76
CA THR A 141 9.11 13.02 13.47
C THR A 141 8.60 14.19 14.31
N GLY A 142 7.45 14.77 13.99
CA GLY A 142 6.82 15.88 14.73
C GLY A 142 5.83 15.46 15.82
N VAL A 143 5.75 14.18 16.15
CA VAL A 143 4.80 13.65 17.14
C VAL A 143 5.13 14.15 18.56
N ASN A 144 4.10 14.59 19.28
CA ASN A 144 4.23 14.99 20.68
C ASN A 144 4.46 13.77 21.59
N LEU A 145 5.69 13.60 22.04
CA LEU A 145 6.11 12.49 22.89
C LEU A 145 5.60 12.61 24.34
N GLU A 146 5.19 13.79 24.79
CA GLU A 146 4.69 14.00 26.16
C GLU A 146 3.43 13.20 26.50
N LYS A 147 2.65 12.86 25.46
CA LYS A 147 1.45 12.04 25.62
C LYS A 147 1.74 10.57 25.93
N PHE A 148 2.93 10.10 25.58
CA PHE A 148 3.30 8.70 25.74
C PHE A 148 3.71 8.39 27.19
N ARG A 149 3.40 7.19 27.62
CA ARG A 149 3.90 6.64 28.89
C ARG A 149 5.44 6.48 28.82
N PRO A 150 6.15 6.62 29.95
CA PRO A 150 7.59 6.40 30.00
C PRO A 150 7.97 5.02 29.44
N GLY A 151 8.96 4.98 28.55
CA GLY A 151 9.47 3.76 27.92
C GLY A 151 8.71 3.29 26.69
N VAL A 152 7.56 3.86 26.35
CA VAL A 152 6.84 3.53 25.11
C VAL A 152 7.39 4.36 23.95
N GLN A 153 7.81 3.67 22.90
CA GLN A 153 8.33 4.30 21.69
C GLN A 153 7.23 4.35 20.61
N PRO A 154 6.91 5.52 20.03
CA PRO A 154 5.88 5.64 18.98
C PRO A 154 6.14 4.71 17.78
N ARG A 155 7.42 4.52 17.42
CA ARG A 155 7.81 3.60 16.34
C ARG A 155 7.39 2.16 16.62
N GLN A 156 7.56 1.69 17.86
CA GLN A 156 7.12 0.34 18.24
C GLN A 156 5.60 0.19 18.15
N VAL A 157 4.84 1.23 18.50
CA VAL A 157 3.37 1.23 18.37
C VAL A 157 2.95 1.13 16.91
N LEU A 158 3.61 1.87 16.01
CA LEU A 158 3.39 1.75 14.57
C LEU A 158 3.71 0.35 14.06
N ASP A 159 4.86 -0.21 14.44
CA ASP A 159 5.28 -1.55 14.05
C ASP A 159 4.28 -2.61 14.54
N MET A 160 3.73 -2.48 15.76
CA MET A 160 2.68 -3.36 16.26
C MET A 160 1.40 -3.29 15.40
N LEU A 161 0.97 -2.11 14.99
CA LEU A 161 -0.18 -1.96 14.07
C LEU A 161 0.09 -2.63 12.72
N VAL A 162 1.31 -2.50 12.19
CA VAL A 162 1.73 -3.18 10.96
C VAL A 162 1.68 -4.69 11.15
N TYR A 163 2.23 -5.23 12.24
CA TYR A 163 2.22 -6.68 12.53
C TYR A 163 0.81 -7.23 12.74
N LEU A 164 -0.07 -6.50 13.42
CA LEU A 164 -1.47 -6.91 13.60
C LEU A 164 -2.22 -6.94 12.26
N THR A 165 -2.04 -5.92 11.44
CA THR A 165 -2.61 -5.86 10.09
C THR A 165 -2.09 -7.01 9.23
N ASP A 166 -0.79 -7.28 9.28
CA ASP A 166 -0.13 -8.34 8.54
C ASP A 166 -0.64 -9.73 8.97
N GLY A 167 -0.70 -9.97 10.27
CA GLY A 167 -1.25 -11.21 10.83
C GLY A 167 -2.72 -11.45 10.43
N TYR A 168 -3.54 -10.40 10.45
CA TYR A 168 -4.94 -10.46 10.01
C TYR A 168 -5.06 -10.83 8.52
N ILE A 169 -4.33 -10.15 7.66
CA ILE A 169 -4.34 -10.40 6.21
C ILE A 169 -3.83 -11.82 5.93
N HIS A 170 -2.75 -12.23 6.60
CA HIS A 170 -2.21 -13.59 6.46
C HIS A 170 -3.25 -14.64 6.82
N ARG A 171 -3.92 -14.49 7.95
CA ARG A 171 -4.99 -15.39 8.39
C ARG A 171 -6.14 -15.46 7.39
N ARG A 172 -6.64 -14.33 6.88
CA ARG A 172 -7.69 -14.30 5.85
C ARG A 172 -7.29 -15.08 4.60
N ARG A 173 -6.03 -14.94 4.16
CA ARG A 173 -5.50 -15.68 3.01
C ARG A 173 -5.43 -17.19 3.27
N MET A 174 -4.98 -17.62 4.46
CA MET A 174 -4.96 -19.04 4.82
C MET A 174 -6.37 -19.64 4.85
N GLU A 175 -7.35 -18.88 5.31
CA GLU A 175 -8.76 -19.27 5.33
C GLU A 175 -9.43 -19.17 3.95
N GLN A 176 -8.72 -18.71 2.92
CA GLN A 176 -9.23 -18.44 1.56
C GLN A 176 -10.43 -17.47 1.54
N LYS A 177 -10.49 -16.56 2.51
CA LYS A 177 -11.51 -15.52 2.61
C LYS A 177 -11.07 -14.26 1.88
N PRO A 178 -11.99 -13.55 1.20
CA PRO A 178 -11.66 -12.27 0.60
C PRO A 178 -11.24 -11.27 1.70
N LEU A 179 -10.39 -10.32 1.32
CA LEU A 179 -10.07 -9.19 2.19
C LEU A 179 -11.07 -8.08 1.91
N GLU A 180 -11.93 -7.83 2.89
CA GLU A 180 -12.91 -6.74 2.83
C GLU A 180 -12.37 -5.52 3.57
N LEU A 181 -12.40 -4.36 2.88
CA LEU A 181 -11.81 -3.14 3.39
C LEU A 181 -12.49 -2.68 4.68
N GLU A 182 -13.80 -2.79 4.74
CA GLU A 182 -14.63 -2.40 5.88
C GLU A 182 -14.35 -3.28 7.11
N GLU A 183 -14.09 -4.57 6.91
CA GLU A 183 -13.69 -5.47 8.00
C GLU A 183 -12.31 -5.10 8.53
N LEU A 184 -11.34 -4.87 7.63
CA LEU A 184 -10.00 -4.47 8.02
C LEU A 184 -10.01 -3.16 8.81
N VAL A 185 -10.84 -2.20 8.42
CA VAL A 185 -11.01 -0.95 9.17
C VAL A 185 -11.57 -1.19 10.57
N ARG A 186 -12.59 -2.06 10.73
CA ARG A 186 -13.12 -2.40 12.05
C ARG A 186 -12.05 -3.01 12.96
N GLU A 187 -11.27 -3.94 12.44
CA GLU A 187 -10.16 -4.55 13.20
C GLU A 187 -9.10 -3.51 13.57
N TYR A 188 -8.71 -2.66 12.62
CA TYR A 188 -7.77 -1.57 12.86
C TYR A 188 -8.24 -0.66 14.01
N MET A 189 -9.52 -0.27 14.04
CA MET A 189 -10.06 0.58 15.10
C MET A 189 -9.98 -0.08 16.48
N VAL A 190 -10.20 -1.40 16.55
CA VAL A 190 -10.04 -2.17 17.80
C VAL A 190 -8.57 -2.14 18.24
N TRP A 191 -7.64 -2.49 17.36
CA TRP A 191 -6.21 -2.52 17.69
C TRP A 191 -5.69 -1.14 18.06
N ARG A 192 -6.08 -0.13 17.31
CA ARG A 192 -5.74 1.27 17.56
C ARG A 192 -6.22 1.71 18.95
N GLY A 193 -7.45 1.36 19.36
CA GLY A 193 -7.98 1.65 20.69
C GLY A 193 -7.15 1.00 21.80
N ILE A 194 -6.84 -0.29 21.67
CA ILE A 194 -6.01 -1.03 22.62
C ILE A 194 -4.61 -0.40 22.73
N LEU A 195 -3.97 -0.12 21.58
CA LEU A 195 -2.64 0.47 21.55
C LEU A 195 -2.61 1.90 22.08
N ARG A 196 -3.66 2.70 21.87
CA ARG A 196 -3.77 4.03 22.48
C ARG A 196 -3.82 3.94 24.00
N SER A 197 -4.68 3.07 24.55
CA SER A 197 -4.78 2.86 26.01
C SER A 197 -3.48 2.34 26.63
N TYR A 198 -2.72 1.53 25.89
CA TYR A 198 -1.40 1.08 26.31
C TYR A 198 -0.36 2.21 26.26
N ALA A 199 -0.32 2.94 25.14
CA ALA A 199 0.76 3.85 24.81
C ALA A 199 0.67 5.22 25.51
N TYR A 200 -0.56 5.74 25.67
CA TYR A 200 -0.78 7.06 26.23
C TYR A 200 -0.97 7.05 27.74
N LYS A 201 -0.57 8.12 28.40
CA LYS A 201 -0.91 8.41 29.78
C LYS A 201 -2.44 8.54 29.93
N GLU A 202 -2.96 8.29 31.13
CA GLU A 202 -4.41 8.27 31.39
C GLU A 202 -5.12 9.58 31.01
N GLU A 203 -4.45 10.71 31.22
CA GLU A 203 -4.96 12.05 30.87
C GLU A 203 -5.14 12.31 29.37
N TYR A 204 -4.58 11.44 28.50
CA TYR A 204 -4.65 11.58 27.02
C TYR A 204 -5.36 10.41 26.33
N GLN A 205 -5.96 9.50 27.08
CA GLN A 205 -6.67 8.33 26.53
C GLN A 205 -8.03 8.64 25.94
#